data_a9370fabd45ec0b8f1ec4f710f340e76
#
_entry.id   a9370fabd45ec0b8f1ec4f710f340e76
#
_cell.length_a   1.000
_cell.length_b   1.000
_cell.length_c   1.000
_cell.angle_alpha   90.00
_cell.angle_beta   90.00
_cell.angle_gamma   90.00
#
_symmetry.space_group_name_H-M   'P 1'
#
loop_
_entity.id
_entity.type
_entity.pdbx_description
1 polymer ?
#
loop_
_entity_poly.entity_id
_entity_poly.type
_entity_poly.pdbx_seq_one_letter_code
_entity_poly.pdbx_strand_id
1 'polypeptide(L)'
;MKILFITPYDNSYRYKSAFMKSLSYMPLTMPYLAALTPEEYGAEFKAIDEGVQKCDYEKLGFYDIVAITAVTASVTRGYELAVYFKKKGSYIVMGGHHVTLMPDEAAQYADTVMTGPADRTWREFIKDFANSEPKQRYDGTHGDIGSVRVIPKREIMKKTSI
;
A
#
# COMPACT_ATOMS: atom_id res chain seq x y z
N MET A 1 13.08 -7.99 6.10
CA MET A 1 11.98 -7.02 6.27
C MET A 1 10.74 -7.56 5.60
N LYS A 2 9.58 -7.55 6.30
CA LYS A 2 8.29 -8.04 5.75
C LYS A 2 7.37 -6.87 5.46
N ILE A 3 6.88 -6.77 4.22
CA ILE A 3 6.03 -5.67 3.77
C ILE A 3 4.68 -6.23 3.31
N LEU A 4 3.60 -5.73 3.90
CA LEU A 4 2.24 -6.00 3.48
C LEU A 4 1.69 -4.80 2.70
N PHE A 5 1.28 -5.04 1.47
CA PHE A 5 0.55 -4.05 0.67
C PHE A 5 -0.94 -4.31 0.75
N ILE A 6 -1.75 -3.28 0.94
CA ILE A 6 -3.21 -3.40 0.99
C ILE A 6 -3.85 -2.35 0.10
N THR A 7 -4.77 -2.79 -0.76
CA THR A 7 -5.78 -1.94 -1.39
C THR A 7 -7.10 -2.19 -0.67
N PRO A 8 -7.62 -1.19 0.09
CA PRO A 8 -8.86 -1.34 0.84
C PRO A 8 -10.08 -1.48 -0.08
N TYR A 9 -11.10 -2.18 0.42
CA TYR A 9 -12.38 -2.30 -0.24
C TYR A 9 -13.10 -0.95 -0.35
N ASP A 10 -13.70 -0.71 -1.51
CA ASP A 10 -14.53 0.46 -1.77
C ASP A 10 -16.00 0.18 -1.39
N ASN A 11 -16.50 0.89 -0.38
CA ASN A 11 -17.88 0.76 0.09
C ASN A 11 -18.91 1.46 -0.82
N SER A 12 -18.47 2.34 -1.71
CA SER A 12 -19.37 3.14 -2.56
C SER A 12 -19.93 2.34 -3.75
N TYR A 13 -19.26 1.26 -4.17
CA TYR A 13 -19.74 0.42 -5.26
C TYR A 13 -20.85 -0.52 -4.79
N ARG A 14 -22.08 -0.06 -4.92
CA ARG A 14 -23.31 -0.82 -4.61
C ARG A 14 -23.61 -1.96 -5.61
N TYR A 15 -22.90 -2.06 -6.71
CA TYR A 15 -23.16 -3.06 -7.74
C TYR A 15 -22.47 -4.39 -7.42
N LYS A 16 -23.19 -5.25 -6.70
CA LYS A 16 -22.79 -6.64 -6.43
C LYS A 16 -23.21 -7.57 -7.59
N SER A 17 -22.93 -7.23 -8.85
CA SER A 17 -23.26 -8.12 -9.96
C SER A 17 -22.07 -8.98 -10.37
N ALA A 18 -22.35 -10.17 -10.94
CA ALA A 18 -21.33 -11.06 -11.49
C ALA A 18 -20.49 -10.37 -12.60
N PHE A 19 -21.06 -9.40 -13.28
CA PHE A 19 -20.43 -8.60 -14.32
C PHE A 19 -19.32 -7.68 -13.75
N MET A 20 -19.50 -7.13 -12.54
CA MET A 20 -18.49 -6.29 -11.88
C MET A 20 -17.24 -7.07 -11.46
N LYS A 21 -17.37 -8.35 -11.13
CA LYS A 21 -16.18 -9.20 -10.87
C LYS A 21 -15.28 -9.35 -12.09
N SER A 22 -15.84 -9.26 -13.28
CA SER A 22 -15.14 -9.32 -14.56
C SER A 22 -14.36 -8.03 -14.87
N LEU A 23 -14.77 -6.89 -14.28
CA LEU A 23 -14.14 -5.58 -14.48
C LEU A 23 -13.17 -5.19 -13.34
N SER A 24 -12.98 -6.05 -12.36
CA SER A 24 -12.03 -5.80 -11.26
C SER A 24 -10.60 -5.90 -11.76
N TYR A 25 -10.01 -4.76 -12.04
CA TYR A 25 -8.59 -4.67 -12.36
C TYR A 25 -7.78 -4.78 -11.07
N MET A 26 -6.82 -5.69 -11.07
CA MET A 26 -5.82 -5.76 -10.02
C MET A 26 -4.89 -4.54 -10.14
N PRO A 27 -4.84 -3.66 -9.13
CA PRO A 27 -4.00 -2.47 -9.19
C PRO A 27 -2.53 -2.86 -9.34
N LEU A 28 -1.82 -2.26 -10.30
CA LEU A 28 -0.38 -2.51 -10.47
C LEU A 28 0.47 -1.79 -9.41
N THR A 29 -0.11 -0.91 -8.61
CA THR A 29 0.61 -0.14 -7.58
C THR A 29 1.39 -1.04 -6.63
N MET A 30 0.77 -2.07 -6.07
CA MET A 30 1.44 -2.98 -5.13
C MET A 30 2.59 -3.75 -5.77
N PRO A 31 2.42 -4.45 -6.93
CA PRO A 31 3.52 -5.08 -7.64
C PRO A 31 4.63 -4.11 -8.06
N TYR A 32 4.26 -2.87 -8.38
CA TYR A 32 5.21 -1.85 -8.76
C TYR A 32 6.06 -1.39 -7.58
N LEU A 33 5.45 -1.07 -6.44
CA LEU A 33 6.19 -0.70 -5.21
C LEU A 33 7.10 -1.84 -4.74
N ALA A 34 6.64 -3.09 -4.83
CA ALA A 34 7.48 -4.25 -4.52
C ALA A 34 8.71 -4.34 -5.43
N ALA A 35 8.55 -4.00 -6.72
CA ALA A 35 9.66 -3.97 -7.68
C ALA A 35 10.60 -2.79 -7.46
N LEU A 36 10.09 -1.66 -6.97
CA LEU A 36 10.89 -0.49 -6.60
C LEU A 36 11.71 -0.70 -5.32
N THR A 37 11.33 -1.67 -4.48
CA THR A 37 12.06 -1.96 -3.23
C THR A 37 13.42 -2.57 -3.56
N PRO A 38 14.56 -1.95 -3.13
CA PRO A 38 15.88 -2.47 -3.42
C PRO A 38 16.09 -3.87 -2.85
N GLU A 39 16.72 -4.75 -3.61
CA GLU A 39 16.92 -6.17 -3.24
C GLU A 39 17.86 -6.36 -2.05
N GLU A 40 18.75 -5.41 -1.83
CA GLU A 40 19.71 -5.40 -0.73
C GLU A 40 19.06 -5.46 0.67
N TYR A 41 17.78 -5.04 0.77
CA TYR A 41 17.03 -5.10 2.05
C TYR A 41 16.36 -6.46 2.29
N GLY A 42 16.45 -7.42 1.37
CA GLY A 42 15.89 -8.76 1.53
C GLY A 42 14.40 -8.75 1.89
N ALA A 43 13.60 -7.89 1.24
CA ALA A 43 12.22 -7.70 1.58
C ALA A 43 11.33 -8.84 1.08
N GLU A 44 10.50 -9.38 1.97
CA GLU A 44 9.42 -10.31 1.65
C GLU A 44 8.11 -9.54 1.50
N PHE A 45 7.34 -9.86 0.47
CA PHE A 45 6.13 -9.14 0.13
C PHE A 45 4.89 -10.01 0.21
N LYS A 46 3.79 -9.43 0.71
CA LYS A 46 2.44 -9.93 0.52
C LYS A 46 1.56 -8.78 0.06
N ALA A 47 0.64 -9.05 -0.87
CA ALA A 47 -0.32 -8.08 -1.34
C ALA A 47 -1.76 -8.58 -1.17
N ILE A 48 -2.63 -7.71 -0.69
CA ILE A 48 -4.05 -7.97 -0.47
C ILE A 48 -4.85 -6.87 -1.15
N ASP A 49 -5.69 -7.27 -2.09
CA ASP A 49 -6.71 -6.41 -2.67
C ASP A 49 -8.08 -6.87 -2.11
N GLU A 50 -8.63 -6.10 -1.16
CA GLU A 50 -9.94 -6.40 -0.56
C GLU A 50 -11.10 -6.34 -1.57
N GLY A 51 -10.91 -5.70 -2.72
CA GLY A 51 -11.89 -5.66 -3.81
C GLY A 51 -12.08 -7.02 -4.50
N VAL A 52 -11.05 -7.88 -4.48
CA VAL A 52 -11.06 -9.17 -5.18
C VAL A 52 -10.93 -10.38 -4.27
N GLN A 53 -10.44 -10.21 -3.04
CA GLN A 53 -10.25 -11.29 -2.09
C GLN A 53 -10.64 -10.89 -0.67
N LYS A 54 -11.27 -11.83 0.04
CA LYS A 54 -11.45 -11.69 1.49
C LYS A 54 -10.18 -12.14 2.19
N CYS A 55 -9.77 -11.42 3.21
CA CYS A 55 -8.63 -11.79 4.05
C CYS A 55 -9.04 -11.79 5.51
N ASP A 56 -8.67 -12.85 6.21
CA ASP A 56 -8.75 -12.93 7.67
C ASP A 56 -7.42 -12.38 8.24
N TYR A 57 -7.44 -11.11 8.64
CA TYR A 57 -6.25 -10.42 9.13
C TYR A 57 -5.74 -10.97 10.47
N GLU A 58 -6.58 -11.67 11.23
CA GLU A 58 -6.14 -12.33 12.48
C GLU A 58 -5.18 -13.49 12.23
N LYS A 59 -5.31 -14.14 11.07
CA LYS A 59 -4.42 -15.24 10.67
C LYS A 59 -3.14 -14.79 10.02
N LEU A 60 -2.99 -13.47 9.76
CA LEU A 60 -1.74 -12.93 9.24
C LEU A 60 -0.70 -12.82 10.35
N GLY A 61 0.52 -13.19 10.02
CA GLY A 61 1.67 -12.94 10.88
C GLY A 61 2.01 -11.44 10.97
N PHE A 62 3.08 -11.14 11.68
CA PHE A 62 3.60 -9.78 11.82
C PHE A 62 4.25 -9.27 10.53
N TYR A 63 4.07 -7.98 10.23
CA TYR A 63 4.73 -7.25 9.15
C TYR A 63 5.42 -6.02 9.72
N ASP A 64 6.66 -5.78 9.27
CA ASP A 64 7.42 -4.59 9.66
C ASP A 64 6.75 -3.33 9.12
N ILE A 65 6.30 -3.38 7.85
CA ILE A 65 5.63 -2.27 7.16
C ILE A 65 4.28 -2.75 6.62
N VAL A 66 3.24 -1.96 6.84
CA VAL A 66 1.94 -2.10 6.16
C VAL A 66 1.70 -0.86 5.32
N ALA A 67 1.74 -1.03 4.00
CA ALA A 67 1.55 0.04 3.03
C ALA A 67 0.14 -0.03 2.44
N ILE A 68 -0.66 1.00 2.69
CA ILE A 68 -2.07 1.09 2.31
C ILE A 68 -2.22 2.14 1.21
N THR A 69 -2.76 1.73 0.05
CA THR A 69 -3.08 2.66 -1.04
C THR A 69 -4.58 2.85 -1.14
N ALA A 70 -5.06 4.10 -1.01
CA ALA A 70 -6.47 4.40 -0.94
C ALA A 70 -6.89 5.51 -1.91
N VAL A 71 -8.09 5.34 -2.47
CA VAL A 71 -8.87 6.40 -3.12
C VAL A 71 -9.93 6.91 -2.13
N THR A 72 -10.58 8.04 -2.41
CA THR A 72 -11.57 8.65 -1.51
C THR A 72 -12.69 7.67 -1.09
N ALA A 73 -13.13 6.84 -2.01
CA ALA A 73 -14.19 5.87 -1.76
C ALA A 73 -13.80 4.72 -0.82
N SER A 74 -12.51 4.43 -0.68
CA SER A 74 -11.98 3.35 0.16
C SER A 74 -11.17 3.83 1.37
N VAL A 75 -10.98 5.16 1.53
CA VAL A 75 -10.06 5.69 2.53
C VAL A 75 -10.49 5.41 3.97
N THR A 76 -11.79 5.48 4.28
CA THR A 76 -12.31 5.16 5.61
C THR A 76 -11.90 3.73 6.02
N ARG A 77 -12.03 2.78 5.08
CA ARG A 77 -11.55 1.42 5.29
C ARG A 77 -10.03 1.36 5.45
N GLY A 78 -9.31 2.19 4.70
CA GLY A 78 -7.85 2.36 4.85
C GLY A 78 -7.46 2.79 6.25
N TYR A 79 -8.18 3.74 6.84
CA TYR A 79 -7.93 4.21 8.21
C TYR A 79 -8.22 3.13 9.27
N GLU A 80 -9.31 2.35 9.11
CA GLU A 80 -9.59 1.20 9.99
C GLU A 80 -8.42 0.20 9.99
N LEU A 81 -7.92 -0.13 8.80
CA LEU A 81 -6.78 -1.04 8.63
C LEU A 81 -5.49 -0.45 9.23
N ALA A 82 -5.24 0.84 9.03
CA ALA A 82 -4.10 1.53 9.60
C ALA A 82 -4.10 1.43 11.14
N VAL A 83 -5.24 1.74 11.78
CA VAL A 83 -5.40 1.62 13.24
C VAL A 83 -5.21 0.17 13.70
N TYR A 84 -5.79 -0.79 12.97
CA TYR A 84 -5.69 -2.22 13.30
C TYR A 84 -4.23 -2.70 13.29
N PHE A 85 -3.48 -2.45 12.23
CA PHE A 85 -2.10 -2.90 12.11
C PHE A 85 -1.13 -2.10 13.00
N LYS A 86 -1.40 -0.82 13.24
CA LYS A 86 -0.63 -0.02 14.20
C LYS A 86 -0.72 -0.59 15.61
N LYS A 87 -1.91 -1.06 16.04
CA LYS A 87 -2.08 -1.77 17.32
C LYS A 87 -1.31 -3.09 17.38
N LYS A 88 -1.03 -3.72 16.24
CA LYS A 88 -0.19 -4.92 16.13
C LYS A 88 1.31 -4.63 16.07
N GLY A 89 1.70 -3.34 16.11
CA GLY A 89 3.11 -2.91 16.11
C GLY A 89 3.73 -2.72 14.73
N SER A 90 2.94 -2.79 13.65
CA SER A 90 3.43 -2.52 12.31
C SER A 90 3.60 -1.02 12.06
N TYR A 91 4.61 -0.64 11.28
CA TYR A 91 4.78 0.72 10.77
C TYR A 91 3.83 0.97 9.60
N ILE A 92 3.04 2.03 9.68
CA ILE A 92 1.98 2.31 8.71
C ILE A 92 2.40 3.37 7.70
N VAL A 93 2.34 3.01 6.43
CA VAL A 93 2.54 3.94 5.30
C VAL A 93 1.23 4.07 4.53
N MET A 94 0.78 5.29 4.31
CA MET A 94 -0.41 5.53 3.48
C MET A 94 -0.06 6.37 2.25
N GLY A 95 -0.62 5.99 1.11
CA GLY A 95 -0.48 6.68 -0.17
C GLY A 95 -1.73 6.52 -1.04
N GLY A 96 -1.63 6.98 -2.29
CA GLY A 96 -2.72 6.95 -3.26
C GLY A 96 -3.39 8.31 -3.45
N HIS A 97 -4.41 8.35 -4.31
CA HIS A 97 -5.03 9.61 -4.73
C HIS A 97 -5.62 10.41 -3.57
N HIS A 98 -6.32 9.76 -2.64
CA HIS A 98 -6.91 10.48 -1.50
C HIS A 98 -5.83 11.08 -0.60
N VAL A 99 -4.80 10.32 -0.26
CA VAL A 99 -3.68 10.77 0.59
C VAL A 99 -2.93 11.93 -0.06
N THR A 100 -2.79 11.91 -1.40
CA THR A 100 -2.18 13.03 -2.15
C THR A 100 -3.01 14.31 -2.02
N LEU A 101 -4.34 14.22 -1.99
CA LEU A 101 -5.23 15.37 -1.88
C LEU A 101 -5.43 15.83 -0.43
N MET A 102 -5.41 14.90 0.53
CA MET A 102 -5.72 15.13 1.94
C MET A 102 -4.62 14.54 2.85
N PRO A 103 -3.35 14.97 2.70
CA PRO A 103 -2.23 14.35 3.42
C PRO A 103 -2.31 14.55 4.95
N ASP A 104 -2.79 15.71 5.40
CA ASP A 104 -2.87 16.02 6.83
C ASP A 104 -3.97 15.20 7.54
N GLU A 105 -5.03 14.82 6.82
CA GLU A 105 -6.03 13.89 7.32
C GLU A 105 -5.43 12.49 7.47
N ALA A 106 -4.77 11.99 6.43
CA ALA A 106 -4.15 10.67 6.43
C ALA A 106 -3.02 10.53 7.48
N ALA A 107 -2.29 11.61 7.74
CA ALA A 107 -1.22 11.65 8.74
C ALA A 107 -1.71 11.40 10.18
N GLN A 108 -3.01 11.54 10.46
CA GLN A 108 -3.58 11.20 11.76
C GLN A 108 -3.60 9.68 12.01
N TYR A 109 -3.54 8.88 10.95
CA TYR A 109 -3.65 7.42 11.00
C TYR A 109 -2.34 6.71 10.65
N ALA A 110 -1.50 7.32 9.81
CA ALA A 110 -0.25 6.76 9.33
C ALA A 110 0.98 7.28 10.08
N ASP A 111 2.04 6.51 10.08
CA ASP A 111 3.36 6.94 10.56
C ASP A 111 4.10 7.71 9.47
N THR A 112 3.85 7.34 8.21
CA THR A 112 4.34 8.04 7.01
C THR A 112 3.21 8.21 6.00
N VAL A 113 3.10 9.41 5.40
CA VAL A 113 2.24 9.69 4.24
C VAL A 113 3.09 9.91 2.99
N MET A 114 2.63 9.35 1.86
CA MET A 114 3.25 9.54 0.55
C MET A 114 2.29 10.22 -0.39
N THR A 115 2.67 11.39 -0.91
CA THR A 115 1.90 12.14 -1.89
C THR A 115 2.52 12.06 -3.28
N GLY A 116 1.71 12.15 -4.31
CA GLY A 116 2.16 12.09 -5.70
C GLY A 116 2.74 10.73 -6.12
N PRO A 117 3.55 10.71 -7.20
CA PRO A 117 4.21 9.51 -7.70
C PRO A 117 5.21 8.92 -6.71
N ALA A 118 5.19 7.60 -6.55
CA ALA A 118 6.01 6.91 -5.57
C ALA A 118 7.35 6.39 -6.11
N ASP A 119 7.68 6.63 -7.38
CA ASP A 119 8.84 6.08 -8.06
C ASP A 119 10.16 6.31 -7.31
N ARG A 120 10.39 7.54 -6.89
CA ARG A 120 11.55 7.93 -6.08
C ARG A 120 11.28 7.81 -4.59
N THR A 121 10.14 8.32 -4.15
CA THR A 121 9.82 8.48 -2.72
C THR A 121 9.70 7.15 -1.97
N TRP A 122 9.21 6.09 -2.63
CA TRP A 122 9.18 4.75 -2.03
C TRP A 122 10.58 4.21 -1.75
N ARG A 123 11.51 4.36 -2.69
CA ARG A 123 12.90 3.91 -2.52
C ARG A 123 13.61 4.69 -1.40
N GLU A 124 13.40 6.01 -1.35
CA GLU A 124 13.90 6.88 -0.31
C GLU A 124 13.37 6.46 1.06
N PHE A 125 12.05 6.25 1.17
CA PHE A 125 11.43 5.76 2.39
C PHE A 125 12.01 4.41 2.86
N ILE A 126 12.14 3.43 1.97
CA ILE A 126 12.69 2.11 2.33
C ILE A 126 14.11 2.23 2.88
N LYS A 127 14.93 3.09 2.26
CA LYS A 127 16.29 3.38 2.76
C LYS A 127 16.25 4.03 4.13
N ASP A 128 15.43 5.07 4.30
CA ASP A 128 15.31 5.79 5.57
C ASP A 128 14.75 4.87 6.67
N PHE A 129 13.76 4.02 6.34
CA PHE A 129 13.21 3.03 7.26
C PHE A 129 14.26 2.01 7.72
N ALA A 130 15.09 1.50 6.80
CA ALA A 130 16.16 0.57 7.12
C ALA A 130 17.23 1.21 8.04
N ASN A 131 17.42 2.52 7.94
CA ASN A 131 18.30 3.30 8.82
C ASN A 131 17.63 3.76 10.13
N SER A 132 16.37 3.38 10.39
CA SER A 132 15.56 3.83 11.53
C SER A 132 15.29 5.35 11.58
N GLU A 133 15.30 6.00 10.43
CA GLU A 133 15.10 7.46 10.27
C GLU A 133 13.97 7.79 9.25
N PRO A 134 12.82 7.08 9.23
CA PRO A 134 11.77 7.38 8.27
C PRO A 134 11.14 8.75 8.56
N LYS A 135 10.87 9.52 7.50
CA LYS A 135 10.17 10.80 7.59
C LYS A 135 8.66 10.57 7.68
N GLN A 136 7.96 11.49 8.31
CA GLN A 136 6.49 11.48 8.38
C GLN A 136 5.84 11.75 7.01
N ARG A 137 6.56 12.38 6.06
CA ARG A 137 6.03 12.70 4.75
C ARG A 137 7.10 12.61 3.65
N TYR A 138 6.69 12.04 2.51
CA TYR A 138 7.46 12.01 1.27
C TYR A 138 6.58 12.52 0.13
N ASP A 139 7.05 13.55 -0.57
CA ASP A 139 6.33 14.21 -1.65
C ASP A 139 6.96 13.87 -3.01
N GLY A 140 6.22 13.12 -3.83
CA GLY A 140 6.59 12.82 -5.20
C GLY A 140 6.19 13.94 -6.15
N THR A 141 6.97 14.15 -7.19
CA THR A 141 6.73 15.16 -8.22
C THR A 141 6.48 14.52 -9.58
N HIS A 142 5.89 15.26 -10.52
CA HIS A 142 5.69 14.76 -11.89
C HIS A 142 7.00 14.32 -12.56
N GLY A 143 8.13 14.91 -12.21
CA GLY A 143 9.45 14.52 -12.73
C GLY A 143 9.92 13.16 -12.24
N ASP A 144 9.30 12.61 -11.20
CA ASP A 144 9.66 11.31 -10.65
C ASP A 144 9.01 10.14 -11.45
N ILE A 145 7.96 10.41 -12.23
CA ILE A 145 7.23 9.38 -12.99
C ILE A 145 8.18 8.70 -13.99
N GLY A 146 8.34 7.37 -13.84
CA GLY A 146 9.20 6.58 -14.71
C GLY A 146 10.69 6.85 -14.55
N SER A 147 11.09 7.59 -13.50
CA SER A 147 12.51 7.83 -13.17
C SER A 147 13.26 6.52 -12.88
N VAL A 148 12.54 5.52 -12.43
CA VAL A 148 13.05 4.15 -12.22
C VAL A 148 12.24 3.18 -13.07
N ARG A 149 12.91 2.44 -13.97
CA ARG A 149 12.26 1.42 -14.80
C ARG A 149 12.37 0.07 -14.11
N VAL A 150 11.22 -0.49 -13.72
CA VAL A 150 11.13 -1.82 -13.11
C VAL A 150 10.00 -2.63 -13.74
N ILE A 151 10.13 -3.94 -13.68
CA ILE A 151 9.06 -4.86 -14.05
C ILE A 151 8.26 -5.18 -12.80
N PRO A 152 6.95 -4.85 -12.73
CA PRO A 152 6.14 -5.11 -11.56
C PRO A 152 6.15 -6.58 -11.13
N LYS A 153 6.38 -6.86 -9.86
CA LYS A 153 6.41 -8.21 -9.25
C LYS A 153 4.99 -8.76 -9.09
N ARG A 154 4.35 -9.15 -10.19
CA ARG A 154 2.94 -9.61 -10.21
C ARG A 154 2.70 -10.89 -9.41
N GLU A 155 3.73 -11.68 -9.16
CA GLU A 155 3.67 -12.91 -8.38
C GLU A 155 3.22 -12.68 -6.91
N ILE A 156 3.42 -11.48 -6.35
CA ILE A 156 2.97 -11.15 -5.00
C ILE A 156 1.45 -11.09 -4.86
N MET A 157 0.74 -10.97 -6.00
CA MET A 157 -0.72 -10.87 -6.07
C MET A 157 -1.41 -12.24 -6.20
N LYS A 158 -0.66 -13.35 -6.17
CA LYS A 158 -1.26 -14.69 -6.23
C LYS A 158 -2.20 -14.87 -5.04
N LYS A 159 -3.44 -15.33 -5.33
CA LYS A 159 -4.41 -15.71 -4.29
C LYS A 159 -3.74 -16.73 -3.38
N THR A 160 -3.48 -16.35 -2.15
CA THR A 160 -3.15 -17.31 -1.11
C THR A 160 -4.47 -17.97 -0.73
N SER A 161 -4.64 -19.25 -1.09
CA SER A 161 -5.71 -20.08 -0.53
C SER A 161 -5.44 -20.14 0.97
N ILE A 162 -6.28 -19.49 1.76
CA ILE A 162 -6.31 -19.58 3.23
C ILE A 162 -7.50 -20.43 3.60
#